data_20668c151b0779c2e28a32603f49c0a7
#
_entry.id   20668c151b0779c2e28a32603f49c0a7
#
_cell.length_a   1.000
_cell.length_b   1.000
_cell.length_c   1.000
_cell.angle_alpha   90.00
_cell.angle_beta   90.00
_cell.angle_gamma   90.00
#
_symmetry.space_group_name_H-M   'P 1'
#
loop_
_entity.id
_entity.type
_entity.pdbx_description
1 polymer ?
#
loop_
_entity_poly.entity_id
_entity_poly.type
_entity_poly.pdbx_seq_one_letter_code
_entity_poly.pdbx_strand_id
1 'polypeptide(L)'
;MEVLGAVVVIFAIFLLVVLFSAIKILREYERGVIFRLGRLIDMKGPGLILLIPFIDRMVKIDLRTVTLNIPPQEVITRDNVPTSVNAVCYFRVIDPNRAITDVENFLIATSQIAQTSLRAVLGKAELDEILAERERLNESLQKIIDEQTEPWGVKVTTVEIKDVEIPEQMQRAMARQAEAERERRAKIINSEGEYQAAEKLTQAADIISRNPASLQLRYLQTLLEISGNQNSTVIFPLPMDLISAFQEGMKSLPSVVGRKDNPANPDYEKPAPPPPPPPPEAPEAPEPPA
;
A
#
# COMPACT_ATOMS: atom_id res chain seq x y z
N MET A 1 -38.51 -78.17 -5.61
CA MET A 1 -37.72 -77.68 -4.46
C MET A 1 -36.61 -76.73 -4.88
N GLU A 2 -35.92 -76.96 -5.97
CA GLU A 2 -34.80 -76.12 -6.46
C GLU A 2 -35.21 -74.70 -6.89
N VAL A 3 -36.36 -74.55 -7.56
CA VAL A 3 -36.88 -73.21 -7.97
C VAL A 3 -37.21 -72.37 -6.78
N LEU A 4 -37.78 -72.95 -5.71
CA LEU A 4 -38.09 -72.22 -4.47
C LEU A 4 -36.80 -71.79 -3.76
N GLY A 5 -35.76 -72.63 -3.74
CA GLY A 5 -34.47 -72.28 -3.20
C GLY A 5 -33.79 -71.10 -3.96
N ALA A 6 -33.84 -71.12 -5.28
CA ALA A 6 -33.29 -70.05 -6.09
C ALA A 6 -33.99 -68.72 -5.86
N VAL A 7 -35.33 -68.68 -5.72
CA VAL A 7 -36.12 -67.47 -5.41
C VAL A 7 -35.74 -66.91 -4.06
N VAL A 8 -35.60 -67.75 -3.03
CA VAL A 8 -35.21 -67.33 -1.68
C VAL A 8 -33.79 -66.70 -1.68
N VAL A 9 -32.86 -67.30 -2.39
CA VAL A 9 -31.50 -66.76 -2.51
C VAL A 9 -31.47 -65.40 -3.23
N ILE A 10 -32.23 -65.24 -4.34
CA ILE A 10 -32.32 -63.99 -5.06
C ILE A 10 -32.95 -62.89 -4.16
N PHE A 11 -34.01 -63.25 -3.41
CA PHE A 11 -34.65 -62.31 -2.48
C PHE A 11 -33.72 -61.94 -1.33
N ALA A 12 -32.95 -62.87 -0.77
CA ALA A 12 -31.97 -62.58 0.27
C ALA A 12 -30.84 -61.63 -0.23
N ILE A 13 -30.35 -61.85 -1.46
CA ILE A 13 -29.34 -60.99 -2.10
C ILE A 13 -29.93 -59.60 -2.33
N PHE A 14 -31.17 -59.50 -2.80
CA PHE A 14 -31.85 -58.25 -3.00
C PHE A 14 -32.01 -57.47 -1.68
N LEU A 15 -32.46 -58.14 -0.62
CA LEU A 15 -32.61 -57.55 0.71
C LEU A 15 -31.28 -57.06 1.25
N LEU A 16 -30.20 -57.79 1.05
CA LEU A 16 -28.84 -57.41 1.45
C LEU A 16 -28.37 -56.19 0.71
N VAL A 17 -28.57 -56.09 -0.60
CA VAL A 17 -28.23 -54.92 -1.42
C VAL A 17 -28.99 -53.68 -0.99
N VAL A 18 -30.31 -53.84 -0.70
CA VAL A 18 -31.16 -52.75 -0.16
C VAL A 18 -30.65 -52.29 1.21
N LEU A 19 -30.26 -53.20 2.09
CA LEU A 19 -29.73 -52.86 3.40
C LEU A 19 -28.41 -52.10 3.33
N PHE A 20 -27.47 -52.53 2.47
CA PHE A 20 -26.22 -51.80 2.25
C PHE A 20 -26.46 -50.43 1.62
N SER A 21 -27.43 -50.28 0.74
CA SER A 21 -27.81 -49.00 0.13
C SER A 21 -28.44 -48.04 1.11
N ALA A 22 -29.09 -48.56 2.17
CA ALA A 22 -29.74 -47.77 3.21
C ALA A 22 -28.73 -47.04 4.15
N ILE A 23 -27.52 -47.58 4.28
CA ILE A 23 -26.51 -47.05 5.19
C ILE A 23 -25.73 -45.96 4.46
N LYS A 24 -25.76 -44.72 5.00
CA LYS A 24 -24.95 -43.58 4.55
C LYS A 24 -24.17 -43.02 5.71
N ILE A 25 -22.90 -42.64 5.46
CA ILE A 25 -22.04 -42.01 6.44
C ILE A 25 -21.84 -40.56 6.03
N LEU A 26 -22.06 -39.64 6.97
CA LEU A 26 -21.77 -38.22 6.83
C LEU A 26 -20.54 -37.86 7.65
N ARG A 27 -19.72 -37.00 7.10
CA ARG A 27 -18.57 -36.43 7.79
C ARG A 27 -19.01 -35.37 8.79
N GLU A 28 -18.15 -35.00 9.72
CA GLU A 28 -18.49 -34.03 10.78
C GLU A 28 -18.87 -32.66 10.24
N TYR A 29 -18.27 -32.25 9.15
CA TYR A 29 -18.54 -30.98 8.46
C TYR A 29 -19.67 -31.05 7.43
N GLU A 30 -20.29 -32.23 7.24
CA GLU A 30 -21.41 -32.43 6.33
C GLU A 30 -22.71 -32.53 7.11
N ARG A 31 -23.79 -31.99 6.54
CA ARG A 31 -25.15 -32.22 7.00
C ARG A 31 -25.97 -32.82 5.86
N GLY A 32 -26.78 -33.79 6.23
CA GLY A 32 -27.67 -34.45 5.28
C GLY A 32 -29.09 -33.93 5.44
N VAL A 33 -29.60 -33.25 4.42
CA VAL A 33 -31.01 -32.87 4.35
C VAL A 33 -31.79 -33.98 3.68
N ILE A 34 -32.79 -34.52 4.37
CA ILE A 34 -33.54 -35.70 3.92
C ILE A 34 -34.91 -35.30 3.41
N PHE A 35 -35.19 -35.66 2.16
CA PHE A 35 -36.48 -35.54 1.50
C PHE A 35 -37.12 -36.92 1.39
N ARG A 36 -38.31 -37.07 1.97
CA ARG A 36 -39.13 -38.27 1.83
C ARG A 36 -40.30 -37.99 0.89
N LEU A 37 -40.35 -38.72 -0.21
CA LEU A 37 -41.38 -38.48 -1.24
C LEU A 37 -41.50 -37.01 -1.66
N GLY A 38 -40.35 -36.27 -1.71
CA GLY A 38 -40.33 -34.87 -2.06
C GLY A 38 -40.61 -33.89 -0.92
N ARG A 39 -41.02 -34.34 0.27
CA ARG A 39 -41.23 -33.47 1.43
C ARG A 39 -40.01 -33.48 2.35
N LEU A 40 -39.55 -32.29 2.74
CA LEU A 40 -38.52 -32.14 3.75
C LEU A 40 -38.99 -32.71 5.10
N ILE A 41 -38.20 -33.61 5.69
CA ILE A 41 -38.54 -34.19 7.01
C ILE A 41 -37.63 -33.61 8.08
N ASP A 42 -36.31 -33.77 7.91
CA ASP A 42 -35.35 -33.46 8.95
C ASP A 42 -33.95 -33.33 8.43
N MET A 43 -33.10 -32.63 9.17
CA MET A 43 -31.66 -32.54 8.96
C MET A 43 -30.94 -33.52 9.88
N LYS A 44 -30.12 -34.40 9.32
CA LYS A 44 -29.29 -35.32 10.09
C LYS A 44 -27.86 -34.81 10.23
N GLY A 45 -27.36 -34.97 11.47
CA GLY A 45 -25.98 -34.67 11.83
C GLY A 45 -24.95 -35.65 11.26
N PRO A 46 -23.68 -35.50 11.65
CA PRO A 46 -22.61 -36.40 11.23
C PRO A 46 -22.80 -37.81 11.84
N GLY A 47 -22.23 -38.79 11.19
CA GLY A 47 -22.23 -40.17 11.60
C GLY A 47 -23.00 -41.10 10.67
N LEU A 48 -23.45 -42.22 11.20
CA LEU A 48 -24.16 -43.23 10.46
C LEU A 48 -25.66 -42.91 10.40
N ILE A 49 -26.19 -42.82 9.20
CA ILE A 49 -27.58 -42.49 8.91
C ILE A 49 -28.22 -43.64 8.15
N LEU A 50 -29.40 -44.04 8.59
CA LEU A 50 -30.19 -45.04 7.89
C LEU A 50 -31.26 -44.32 7.06
N LEU A 51 -31.22 -44.55 5.76
CA LEU A 51 -32.15 -44.01 4.75
C LEU A 51 -33.01 -45.16 4.21
N ILE A 52 -34.27 -44.89 3.90
CA ILE A 52 -35.13 -45.85 3.21
C ILE A 52 -34.83 -45.72 1.71
N PRO A 53 -34.15 -46.73 1.06
CA PRO A 53 -33.89 -46.65 -0.33
C PRO A 53 -35.18 -46.49 -1.13
N PHE A 54 -35.09 -45.74 -2.27
CA PHE A 54 -36.19 -45.41 -3.17
C PHE A 54 -37.18 -44.35 -2.61
N ILE A 55 -37.37 -44.21 -1.30
CA ILE A 55 -38.33 -43.29 -0.68
C ILE A 55 -37.62 -42.04 -0.23
N ASP A 56 -36.44 -42.18 0.39
CA ASP A 56 -35.65 -41.06 0.95
C ASP A 56 -34.55 -40.61 -0.01
N ARG A 57 -34.51 -39.33 -0.28
CA ARG A 57 -33.44 -38.68 -1.03
C ARG A 57 -32.68 -37.75 -0.10
N MET A 58 -31.36 -37.91 0.00
CA MET A 58 -30.50 -37.08 0.82
C MET A 58 -29.64 -36.16 -0.04
N VAL A 59 -29.63 -34.87 0.31
CA VAL A 59 -28.72 -33.87 -0.23
C VAL A 59 -27.71 -33.52 0.84
N LYS A 60 -26.42 -33.61 0.52
CA LYS A 60 -25.32 -33.29 1.44
C LYS A 60 -24.91 -31.85 1.24
N ILE A 61 -24.75 -31.11 2.34
CA ILE A 61 -24.24 -29.74 2.37
C ILE A 61 -23.01 -29.71 3.27
N ASP A 62 -21.97 -29.00 2.81
CA ASP A 62 -20.77 -28.71 3.57
C ASP A 62 -20.98 -27.42 4.40
N LEU A 63 -20.62 -27.45 5.68
CA LEU A 63 -20.72 -26.32 6.61
C LEU A 63 -19.45 -25.49 6.71
N ARG A 64 -18.39 -25.90 6.05
CA ARG A 64 -17.12 -25.17 6.07
C ARG A 64 -17.26 -23.86 5.31
N THR A 65 -16.40 -22.91 5.67
CA THR A 65 -16.31 -21.64 4.95
C THR A 65 -15.84 -21.89 3.52
N VAL A 66 -16.61 -21.37 2.58
CA VAL A 66 -16.33 -21.42 1.15
C VAL A 66 -15.84 -20.07 0.70
N THR A 67 -14.80 -20.06 -0.12
CA THR A 67 -14.29 -18.84 -0.76
C THR A 67 -14.95 -18.68 -2.13
N LEU A 68 -15.61 -17.56 -2.33
CA LEU A 68 -16.25 -17.20 -3.57
C LEU A 68 -15.52 -16.01 -4.20
N ASN A 69 -14.90 -16.24 -5.36
CA ASN A 69 -14.32 -15.16 -6.13
C ASN A 69 -15.41 -14.41 -6.91
N ILE A 70 -15.48 -13.11 -6.70
CA ILE A 70 -16.34 -12.19 -7.45
C ILE A 70 -15.53 -11.69 -8.65
N PRO A 71 -15.97 -11.97 -9.89
CA PRO A 71 -15.26 -11.55 -11.08
C PRO A 71 -15.18 -10.01 -11.17
N PRO A 72 -14.22 -9.46 -11.92
CA PRO A 72 -14.08 -8.02 -12.09
C PRO A 72 -15.37 -7.38 -12.56
N GLN A 73 -15.80 -6.33 -11.86
CA GLN A 73 -16.98 -5.53 -12.18
C GLN A 73 -16.55 -4.15 -12.65
N GLU A 74 -16.94 -3.79 -13.86
CA GLU A 74 -16.76 -2.44 -14.36
C GLU A 74 -17.82 -1.53 -13.77
N VAL A 75 -17.41 -0.48 -13.08
CA VAL A 75 -18.25 0.47 -12.37
C VAL A 75 -17.75 1.89 -12.63
N ILE A 76 -18.67 2.83 -12.72
CA ILE A 76 -18.35 4.25 -12.69
C ILE A 76 -18.57 4.74 -11.26
N THR A 77 -17.53 5.26 -10.64
CA THR A 77 -17.57 5.81 -9.28
C THR A 77 -18.36 7.12 -9.22
N ARG A 78 -18.63 7.63 -8.01
CA ARG A 78 -19.39 8.88 -7.80
C ARG A 78 -18.69 10.08 -8.44
N ASP A 79 -17.38 10.09 -8.49
CA ASP A 79 -16.52 11.10 -9.13
C ASP A 79 -16.31 10.87 -10.64
N ASN A 80 -17.18 10.01 -11.24
CA ASN A 80 -17.24 9.74 -12.66
C ASN A 80 -15.98 9.08 -13.26
N VAL A 81 -15.26 8.28 -12.46
CA VAL A 81 -14.09 7.52 -12.91
C VAL A 81 -14.49 6.07 -13.21
N PRO A 82 -14.27 5.57 -14.44
CA PRO A 82 -14.48 4.16 -14.75
C PRO A 82 -13.40 3.32 -14.05
N THR A 83 -13.83 2.34 -13.26
CA THR A 83 -12.94 1.43 -12.52
C THR A 83 -13.40 -0.01 -12.71
N SER A 84 -12.45 -0.95 -12.68
CA SER A 84 -12.73 -2.38 -12.65
C SER A 84 -12.27 -2.93 -11.30
N VAL A 85 -13.21 -3.51 -10.55
CA VAL A 85 -12.95 -3.98 -9.18
C VAL A 85 -13.35 -5.44 -9.05
N ASN A 86 -12.46 -6.26 -8.50
CA ASN A 86 -12.74 -7.62 -8.09
C ASN A 86 -12.72 -7.75 -6.57
N ALA A 87 -13.39 -8.77 -6.06
CA ALA A 87 -13.48 -9.03 -4.63
C ALA A 87 -13.55 -10.52 -4.33
N VAL A 88 -13.38 -10.86 -3.07
CA VAL A 88 -13.52 -12.22 -2.55
C VAL A 88 -14.54 -12.18 -1.42
N CYS A 89 -15.48 -13.11 -1.44
CA CYS A 89 -16.48 -13.29 -0.42
C CYS A 89 -16.27 -14.62 0.29
N TYR A 90 -16.17 -14.61 1.61
CA TYR A 90 -16.10 -15.79 2.46
C TYR A 90 -17.46 -16.00 3.11
N PHE A 91 -18.07 -17.14 2.87
CA PHE A 91 -19.35 -17.46 3.45
C PHE A 91 -19.42 -18.92 3.89
N ARG A 92 -20.39 -19.24 4.75
CA ARG A 92 -20.69 -20.59 5.18
C ARG A 92 -22.20 -20.79 5.30
N VAL A 93 -22.64 -22.03 5.14
CA VAL A 93 -24.04 -22.38 5.37
C VAL A 93 -24.27 -22.60 6.87
N ILE A 94 -25.25 -21.90 7.44
CA ILE A 94 -25.69 -22.08 8.83
C ILE A 94 -26.92 -22.97 8.88
N ASP A 95 -27.90 -22.72 8.00
CA ASP A 95 -29.12 -23.51 7.92
C ASP A 95 -29.17 -24.26 6.58
N PRO A 96 -28.75 -25.53 6.57
CA PRO A 96 -28.79 -26.36 5.36
C PRO A 96 -30.21 -26.57 4.79
N ASN A 97 -31.25 -26.52 5.61
CA ASN A 97 -32.60 -26.70 5.14
C ASN A 97 -33.01 -25.57 4.22
N ARG A 98 -32.84 -24.31 4.70
CA ARG A 98 -33.16 -23.12 3.90
C ARG A 98 -32.29 -23.02 2.65
N ALA A 99 -31.01 -23.37 2.78
CA ALA A 99 -30.08 -23.33 1.65
C ALA A 99 -30.48 -24.23 0.46
N ILE A 100 -31.34 -25.27 0.71
CA ILE A 100 -31.84 -26.16 -0.34
C ILE A 100 -33.27 -25.85 -0.72
N THR A 101 -34.13 -25.41 0.23
CA THR A 101 -35.56 -25.20 -0.04
C THR A 101 -35.85 -23.85 -0.64
N ASP A 102 -35.16 -22.80 -0.21
CA ASP A 102 -35.49 -21.42 -0.52
C ASP A 102 -34.74 -20.88 -1.75
N VAL A 103 -33.66 -21.55 -2.15
CA VAL A 103 -32.87 -21.22 -3.32
C VAL A 103 -32.39 -22.47 -4.05
N GLU A 104 -32.47 -22.46 -5.37
CA GLU A 104 -32.06 -23.60 -6.20
C GLU A 104 -30.54 -23.85 -6.10
N ASN A 105 -29.75 -22.78 -6.16
CA ASN A 105 -28.28 -22.86 -6.05
C ASN A 105 -27.78 -21.62 -5.27
N PHE A 106 -27.54 -21.82 -3.99
CA PHE A 106 -27.05 -20.77 -3.10
C PHE A 106 -25.68 -20.20 -3.50
N LEU A 107 -24.82 -21.00 -4.16
CA LEU A 107 -23.51 -20.55 -4.64
C LEU A 107 -23.67 -19.49 -5.74
N ILE A 108 -24.49 -19.82 -6.74
CA ILE A 108 -24.74 -18.91 -7.88
C ILE A 108 -25.50 -17.68 -7.41
N ALA A 109 -26.53 -17.86 -6.58
CA ALA A 109 -27.34 -16.77 -6.05
C ALA A 109 -26.51 -15.81 -5.20
N THR A 110 -25.68 -16.32 -4.29
CA THR A 110 -24.75 -15.50 -3.48
C THR A 110 -23.75 -14.75 -4.37
N SER A 111 -23.26 -15.41 -5.43
CA SER A 111 -22.36 -14.75 -6.38
C SER A 111 -23.01 -13.57 -7.10
N GLN A 112 -24.25 -13.74 -7.53
CA GLN A 112 -25.00 -12.65 -8.21
C GLN A 112 -25.33 -11.50 -7.26
N ILE A 113 -25.75 -11.80 -6.02
CA ILE A 113 -25.95 -10.78 -5.00
C ILE A 113 -24.64 -10.04 -4.73
N ALA A 114 -23.55 -10.74 -4.55
CA ALA A 114 -22.25 -10.14 -4.28
C ALA A 114 -21.80 -9.21 -5.42
N GLN A 115 -21.98 -9.62 -6.68
CA GLN A 115 -21.66 -8.78 -7.85
C GLN A 115 -22.53 -7.53 -7.92
N THR A 116 -23.85 -7.66 -7.70
CA THR A 116 -24.78 -6.53 -7.76
C THR A 116 -24.58 -5.57 -6.60
N SER A 117 -24.32 -6.09 -5.40
CA SER A 117 -24.02 -5.28 -4.20
C SER A 117 -22.68 -4.57 -4.33
N LEU A 118 -21.65 -5.25 -4.86
CA LEU A 118 -20.35 -4.65 -5.14
C LEU A 118 -20.52 -3.44 -6.09
N ARG A 119 -21.23 -3.63 -7.21
CA ARG A 119 -21.49 -2.55 -8.16
C ARG A 119 -22.27 -1.39 -7.54
N ALA A 120 -23.28 -1.70 -6.70
CA ALA A 120 -24.11 -0.69 -6.06
C ALA A 120 -23.35 0.14 -5.02
N VAL A 121 -22.47 -0.49 -4.25
CA VAL A 121 -21.65 0.19 -3.21
C VAL A 121 -20.56 1.03 -3.87
N LEU A 122 -19.82 0.46 -4.82
CA LEU A 122 -18.76 1.17 -5.54
C LEU A 122 -19.29 2.36 -6.36
N GLY A 123 -20.47 2.23 -6.98
CA GLY A 123 -21.09 3.35 -7.71
C GLY A 123 -21.53 4.53 -6.83
N LYS A 124 -21.56 4.36 -5.51
CA LYS A 124 -21.85 5.43 -4.53
C LYS A 124 -20.60 5.99 -3.87
N ALA A 125 -19.49 5.28 -3.94
CA ALA A 125 -18.21 5.66 -3.36
C ALA A 125 -17.38 6.53 -4.32
N GLU A 126 -16.52 7.36 -3.79
CA GLU A 126 -15.47 8.04 -4.55
C GLU A 126 -14.25 7.15 -4.73
N LEU A 127 -13.44 7.41 -5.76
CA LEU A 127 -12.24 6.62 -6.03
C LEU A 127 -11.26 6.65 -4.84
N ASP A 128 -11.11 7.80 -4.21
CA ASP A 128 -10.24 7.95 -3.03
C ASP A 128 -10.73 7.10 -1.85
N GLU A 129 -12.05 6.98 -1.63
CA GLU A 129 -12.64 6.09 -0.61
C GLU A 129 -12.32 4.62 -0.92
N ILE A 130 -12.42 4.22 -2.19
CA ILE A 130 -12.13 2.84 -2.63
C ILE A 130 -10.66 2.47 -2.41
N LEU A 131 -9.75 3.44 -2.53
CA LEU A 131 -8.32 3.21 -2.36
C LEU A 131 -7.86 3.33 -0.90
N ALA A 132 -8.39 4.29 -0.15
CA ALA A 132 -7.95 4.64 1.20
C ALA A 132 -8.78 4.00 2.32
N GLU A 133 -10.11 3.83 2.14
CA GLU A 133 -11.04 3.37 3.17
C GLU A 133 -11.63 1.99 2.86
N ARG A 134 -10.79 1.06 2.38
CA ARG A 134 -11.23 -0.30 1.97
C ARG A 134 -11.95 -1.05 3.08
N GLU A 135 -11.52 -0.94 4.33
CA GLU A 135 -12.10 -1.63 5.47
C GLU A 135 -13.58 -1.24 5.66
N ARG A 136 -13.89 0.04 5.60
CA ARG A 136 -15.26 0.56 5.70
C ARG A 136 -16.17 0.06 4.56
N LEU A 137 -15.63 -0.01 3.35
CA LEU A 137 -16.35 -0.55 2.19
C LEU A 137 -16.57 -2.05 2.32
N ASN A 138 -15.56 -2.80 2.79
CA ASN A 138 -15.66 -4.23 3.05
C ASN A 138 -16.75 -4.55 4.09
N GLU A 139 -16.81 -3.80 5.20
CA GLU A 139 -17.84 -3.94 6.23
C GLU A 139 -19.24 -3.62 5.67
N SER A 140 -19.37 -2.57 4.88
CA SER A 140 -20.64 -2.19 4.25
C SER A 140 -21.11 -3.26 3.27
N LEU A 141 -20.21 -3.80 2.45
CA LEU A 141 -20.47 -4.88 1.52
C LEU A 141 -20.87 -6.16 2.26
N GLN A 142 -20.13 -6.54 3.30
CA GLN A 142 -20.43 -7.70 4.13
C GLN A 142 -21.84 -7.60 4.68
N LYS A 143 -22.19 -6.47 5.29
CA LYS A 143 -23.52 -6.26 5.89
C LYS A 143 -24.64 -6.38 4.87
N ILE A 144 -24.49 -5.74 3.71
CA ILE A 144 -25.52 -5.76 2.66
C ILE A 144 -25.71 -7.18 2.09
N ILE A 145 -24.61 -7.89 1.85
CA ILE A 145 -24.68 -9.24 1.28
C ILE A 145 -25.21 -10.23 2.35
N ASP A 146 -24.78 -10.11 3.60
CA ASP A 146 -25.25 -10.96 4.71
C ASP A 146 -26.76 -10.81 4.92
N GLU A 147 -27.28 -9.59 4.97
CA GLU A 147 -28.73 -9.31 5.06
C GLU A 147 -29.55 -9.95 3.91
N GLN A 148 -28.99 -10.00 2.70
CA GLN A 148 -29.67 -10.58 1.54
C GLN A 148 -29.56 -12.11 1.48
N THR A 149 -28.53 -12.70 2.07
CA THR A 149 -28.30 -14.15 2.07
C THR A 149 -28.80 -14.84 3.34
N GLU A 150 -29.07 -14.10 4.41
CA GLU A 150 -29.61 -14.61 5.68
C GLU A 150 -30.92 -15.42 5.51
N PRO A 151 -31.89 -14.99 4.67
CA PRO A 151 -33.10 -15.78 4.43
C PRO A 151 -32.81 -17.19 3.93
N TRP A 152 -31.74 -17.38 3.18
CA TRP A 152 -31.32 -18.67 2.63
C TRP A 152 -30.47 -19.50 3.60
N GLY A 153 -30.28 -19.04 4.84
CA GLY A 153 -29.44 -19.72 5.82
C GLY A 153 -27.95 -19.70 5.48
N VAL A 154 -27.53 -18.77 4.63
CA VAL A 154 -26.11 -18.54 4.29
C VAL A 154 -25.62 -17.32 5.04
N LYS A 155 -24.48 -17.46 5.71
CA LYS A 155 -23.84 -16.35 6.44
C LYS A 155 -22.55 -15.94 5.76
N VAL A 156 -22.45 -14.65 5.44
CA VAL A 156 -21.24 -14.05 4.95
C VAL A 156 -20.35 -13.67 6.14
N THR A 157 -19.14 -14.23 6.15
CA THR A 157 -18.17 -13.98 7.23
C THR A 157 -17.37 -12.71 6.95
N THR A 158 -16.85 -12.58 5.74
CA THR A 158 -15.99 -11.45 5.35
C THR A 158 -16.13 -11.23 3.84
N VAL A 159 -16.05 -9.98 3.43
CA VAL A 159 -15.91 -9.59 2.02
C VAL A 159 -14.69 -8.70 1.92
N GLU A 160 -13.83 -8.97 0.96
CA GLU A 160 -12.59 -8.21 0.76
C GLU A 160 -12.46 -7.79 -0.70
N ILE A 161 -12.24 -6.50 -0.91
CA ILE A 161 -11.86 -5.96 -2.22
C ILE A 161 -10.42 -6.35 -2.48
N LYS A 162 -10.18 -7.06 -3.57
CA LYS A 162 -8.87 -7.59 -3.93
C LYS A 162 -8.07 -6.59 -4.75
N ASP A 163 -8.49 -6.33 -5.98
CA ASP A 163 -7.80 -5.44 -6.90
C ASP A 163 -8.75 -4.34 -7.40
N VAL A 164 -8.20 -3.15 -7.61
CA VAL A 164 -8.88 -2.00 -8.19
C VAL A 164 -8.07 -1.53 -9.38
N GLU A 165 -8.58 -1.75 -10.56
CA GLU A 165 -7.97 -1.33 -11.81
C GLU A 165 -8.58 -0.01 -12.25
N ILE A 166 -7.73 0.98 -12.54
CA ILE A 166 -8.10 2.28 -13.04
C ILE A 166 -7.42 2.53 -14.39
N PRO A 167 -7.98 3.35 -15.29
CA PRO A 167 -7.39 3.67 -16.59
C PRO A 167 -5.99 4.26 -16.45
N GLU A 168 -5.07 3.90 -17.34
CA GLU A 168 -3.67 4.37 -17.31
C GLU A 168 -3.53 5.89 -17.27
N GLN A 169 -4.39 6.62 -17.97
CA GLN A 169 -4.35 8.10 -17.96
C GLN A 169 -4.61 8.65 -16.55
N MET A 170 -5.56 8.05 -15.82
CA MET A 170 -5.87 8.43 -14.45
C MET A 170 -4.76 8.04 -13.50
N GLN A 171 -4.18 6.82 -13.64
CA GLN A 171 -3.01 6.40 -12.87
C GLN A 171 -1.85 7.42 -13.00
N ARG A 172 -1.58 7.88 -14.22
CA ARG A 172 -0.54 8.90 -14.47
C ARG A 172 -0.89 10.25 -13.86
N ALA A 173 -2.17 10.64 -13.85
CA ALA A 173 -2.62 11.88 -13.22
C ALA A 173 -2.47 11.81 -11.70
N MET A 174 -2.93 10.72 -11.08
CA MET A 174 -2.79 10.48 -9.64
C MET A 174 -1.32 10.38 -9.21
N ALA A 175 -0.46 9.74 -10.01
CA ALA A 175 0.97 9.66 -9.73
C ALA A 175 1.60 11.07 -9.67
N ARG A 176 1.29 11.94 -10.63
CA ARG A 176 1.76 13.34 -10.64
C ARG A 176 1.22 14.14 -9.47
N GLN A 177 -0.06 13.96 -9.13
CA GLN A 177 -0.66 14.61 -7.96
C GLN A 177 0.01 14.15 -6.65
N ALA A 178 0.22 12.85 -6.50
CA ALA A 178 0.89 12.28 -5.34
C ALA A 178 2.35 12.76 -5.22
N GLU A 179 3.06 12.87 -6.34
CA GLU A 179 4.43 13.42 -6.38
C GLU A 179 4.45 14.89 -5.96
N ALA A 180 3.56 15.71 -6.51
CA ALA A 180 3.45 17.12 -6.13
C ALA A 180 3.08 17.30 -4.63
N GLU A 181 2.19 16.48 -4.11
CA GLU A 181 1.83 16.52 -2.67
C GLU A 181 3.00 16.07 -1.79
N ARG A 182 3.76 15.04 -2.19
CA ARG A 182 4.97 14.62 -1.48
C ARG A 182 6.04 15.71 -1.50
N GLU A 183 6.24 16.36 -2.65
CA GLU A 183 7.16 17.48 -2.76
C GLU A 183 6.75 18.66 -1.89
N ARG A 184 5.46 19.00 -1.88
CA ARG A 184 4.90 20.02 -1.00
C ARG A 184 5.14 19.71 0.48
N ARG A 185 4.85 18.46 0.90
CA ARG A 185 5.10 18.02 2.29
C ARG A 185 6.59 18.02 2.62
N ALA A 186 7.44 17.57 1.71
CA ALA A 186 8.90 17.60 1.90
C ALA A 186 9.40 19.04 2.11
N LYS A 187 8.92 20.01 1.31
CA LYS A 187 9.27 21.42 1.49
C LYS A 187 8.83 21.97 2.85
N ILE A 188 7.62 21.63 3.30
CA ILE A 188 7.12 22.05 4.63
C ILE A 188 7.99 21.44 5.74
N ILE A 189 8.27 20.14 5.68
CA ILE A 189 9.08 19.44 6.68
C ILE A 189 10.50 20.00 6.70
N ASN A 190 11.11 20.26 5.54
CA ASN A 190 12.43 20.86 5.46
C ASN A 190 12.44 22.28 6.06
N SER A 191 11.47 23.12 5.70
CA SER A 191 11.37 24.48 6.25
C SER A 191 11.16 24.49 7.76
N GLU A 192 10.33 23.59 8.27
CA GLU A 192 10.13 23.42 9.70
C GLU A 192 11.41 22.91 10.39
N GLY A 193 12.10 21.95 9.75
CA GLY A 193 13.39 21.45 10.23
C GLY A 193 14.47 22.54 10.25
N GLU A 194 14.55 23.37 9.20
CA GLU A 194 15.46 24.51 9.16
C GLU A 194 15.15 25.55 10.25
N TYR A 195 13.86 25.84 10.47
CA TYR A 195 13.44 26.75 11.53
C TYR A 195 13.85 26.23 12.91
N GLN A 196 13.55 24.97 13.21
CA GLN A 196 13.93 24.33 14.48
C GLN A 196 15.46 24.25 14.64
N ALA A 197 16.19 23.95 13.55
CA ALA A 197 17.65 23.93 13.56
C ALA A 197 18.22 25.33 13.81
N ALA A 198 17.69 26.37 13.15
CA ALA A 198 18.12 27.76 13.36
C ALA A 198 17.88 28.22 14.80
N GLU A 199 16.72 27.88 15.38
CA GLU A 199 16.46 28.16 16.80
C GLU A 199 17.46 27.49 17.73
N LYS A 200 17.75 26.21 17.52
CA LYS A 200 18.75 25.44 18.29
C LYS A 200 20.17 25.97 18.10
N LEU A 201 20.53 26.36 16.88
CA LEU A 201 21.81 26.96 16.58
C LEU A 201 21.98 28.34 17.28
N THR A 202 20.92 29.13 17.29
CA THR A 202 20.90 30.45 18.02
C THR A 202 21.08 30.24 19.50
N GLN A 203 20.33 29.31 20.10
CA GLN A 203 20.49 28.94 21.52
C GLN A 203 21.91 28.43 21.83
N ALA A 204 22.47 27.62 20.97
CA ALA A 204 23.84 27.11 21.11
C ALA A 204 24.86 28.24 20.98
N ALA A 205 24.70 29.16 20.01
CA ALA A 205 25.56 30.33 19.84
C ALA A 205 25.52 31.24 21.03
N ASP A 206 24.35 31.51 21.63
CA ASP A 206 24.20 32.32 22.85
C ASP A 206 24.93 31.70 24.05
N ILE A 207 24.90 30.38 24.18
CA ILE A 207 25.62 29.67 25.25
C ILE A 207 27.16 29.76 25.04
N ILE A 208 27.60 29.54 23.79
CA ILE A 208 29.03 29.55 23.42
C ILE A 208 29.62 30.97 23.55
N SER A 209 28.85 32.00 23.16
CA SER A 209 29.29 33.40 23.19
C SER A 209 29.55 33.95 24.60
N ARG A 210 28.97 33.35 25.65
CA ARG A 210 29.19 33.73 27.05
C ARG A 210 30.61 33.49 27.54
N ASN A 211 31.37 32.56 26.86
CA ASN A 211 32.75 32.25 27.21
C ASN A 211 33.63 32.31 25.98
N PRO A 212 34.54 33.31 25.84
CA PRO A 212 35.42 33.44 24.67
C PRO A 212 36.31 32.20 24.39
N ALA A 213 36.68 31.45 25.43
CA ALA A 213 37.46 30.24 25.28
C ALA A 213 36.69 29.12 24.56
N SER A 214 35.36 29.08 24.73
CA SER A 214 34.48 28.10 24.04
C SER A 214 34.45 28.31 22.55
N LEU A 215 34.53 29.53 22.07
CA LEU A 215 34.60 29.86 20.64
C LEU A 215 35.91 29.35 20.01
N GLN A 216 37.03 29.51 20.71
CA GLN A 216 38.31 28.98 20.24
C GLN A 216 38.33 27.45 20.18
N LEU A 217 37.78 26.77 21.22
CA LEU A 217 37.67 25.33 21.23
C LEU A 217 36.76 24.82 20.09
N ARG A 218 35.65 25.48 19.84
CA ARG A 218 34.76 25.14 18.73
C ARG A 218 35.41 25.32 17.37
N TYR A 219 36.20 26.39 17.20
CA TYR A 219 36.98 26.61 15.99
C TYR A 219 38.01 25.49 15.75
N LEU A 220 38.74 25.09 16.79
CA LEU A 220 39.70 23.98 16.72
C LEU A 220 39.00 22.64 16.43
N GLN A 221 37.82 22.41 16.98
CA GLN A 221 37.03 21.21 16.74
C GLN A 221 36.56 21.14 15.29
N THR A 222 36.05 22.26 14.73
CA THR A 222 35.66 22.34 13.32
C THR A 222 36.83 22.11 12.38
N LEU A 223 38.02 22.62 12.75
CA LEU A 223 39.24 22.37 11.98
C LEU A 223 39.64 20.89 11.97
N LEU A 224 39.50 20.20 13.11
CA LEU A 224 39.75 18.76 13.24
C LEU A 224 38.76 17.96 12.37
N GLU A 225 37.51 18.37 12.33
CA GLU A 225 36.46 17.74 11.54
C GLU A 225 36.69 17.87 10.01
N ILE A 226 37.11 19.08 9.57
CA ILE A 226 37.47 19.34 8.17
C ILE A 226 38.74 18.57 7.78
N SER A 227 39.72 18.51 8.68
CA SER A 227 41.00 17.81 8.44
C SER A 227 40.87 16.28 8.38
N GLY A 228 39.79 15.70 8.97
CA GLY A 228 39.54 14.25 8.96
C GLY A 228 39.02 13.69 7.65
N ASN A 229 38.50 14.52 6.77
CA ASN A 229 38.05 14.12 5.42
C ASN A 229 39.23 14.24 4.45
N GLN A 230 39.56 13.17 3.72
CA GLN A 230 40.70 13.02 2.80
C GLN A 230 40.68 13.98 1.59
N ASN A 231 40.36 15.24 1.77
CA ASN A 231 40.40 16.25 0.73
C ASN A 231 41.68 17.10 0.84
N SER A 232 42.50 17.06 -0.18
CA SER A 232 43.81 17.72 -0.25
C SER A 232 43.78 19.26 -0.36
N THR A 233 42.59 19.88 -0.32
CA THR A 233 42.45 21.33 -0.45
C THR A 233 41.64 21.87 0.73
N VAL A 234 42.28 22.47 1.69
CA VAL A 234 41.64 23.16 2.81
C VAL A 234 41.54 24.65 2.48
N ILE A 235 40.34 25.14 2.19
CA ILE A 235 40.07 26.57 2.07
C ILE A 235 39.87 27.13 3.47
N PHE A 236 40.79 27.95 3.94
CA PHE A 236 40.72 28.59 5.24
C PHE A 236 39.92 29.91 5.14
N PRO A 237 38.71 30.01 5.66
CA PRO A 237 38.07 31.31 5.84
C PRO A 237 38.72 32.00 7.06
N LEU A 238 39.63 32.88 6.79
CA LEU A 238 40.20 33.73 7.86
C LEU A 238 39.13 34.74 8.27
N PRO A 239 38.68 34.75 9.55
CA PRO A 239 37.79 35.79 10.03
C PRO A 239 38.47 37.16 9.88
N MET A 240 37.80 38.10 9.25
CA MET A 240 38.31 39.46 9.00
C MET A 240 38.73 40.16 10.29
N ASP A 241 38.13 39.79 11.44
CA ASP A 241 38.44 40.36 12.76
C ASP A 241 39.85 39.99 13.23
N LEU A 242 40.42 38.87 12.84
CA LEU A 242 41.82 38.52 13.12
C LEU A 242 42.81 39.33 12.31
N ILE A 243 42.42 39.72 11.07
CA ILE A 243 43.26 40.58 10.22
C ILE A 243 43.28 41.99 10.77
N SER A 244 42.17 42.50 11.28
CA SER A 244 42.10 43.84 11.89
C SER A 244 42.95 43.91 13.19
N ALA A 245 42.88 42.87 14.03
CA ALA A 245 43.67 42.80 15.24
C ALA A 245 45.20 42.69 14.94
N PHE A 246 45.55 42.00 13.83
CA PHE A 246 46.94 41.91 13.38
C PHE A 246 47.45 43.21 12.75
N GLN A 247 46.59 43.96 12.06
CA GLN A 247 46.92 45.27 11.56
C GLN A 247 47.07 46.32 12.66
N GLU A 248 46.26 46.29 13.71
CA GLU A 248 46.44 47.16 14.89
C GLU A 248 47.68 46.80 15.67
N GLY A 249 48.02 45.52 15.84
CA GLY A 249 49.28 45.09 16.42
C GLY A 249 50.54 45.48 15.66
N MET A 250 50.46 45.48 14.29
CA MET A 250 51.56 45.96 13.46
C MET A 250 51.70 47.50 13.42
N LYS A 251 50.64 48.25 13.68
CA LYS A 251 50.70 49.71 13.83
C LYS A 251 51.34 50.14 15.15
N SER A 252 51.40 49.30 16.16
CA SER A 252 51.97 49.58 17.48
C SER A 252 53.43 49.18 17.59
N LEU A 253 54.07 48.64 16.55
CA LEU A 253 55.51 48.40 16.54
C LEU A 253 56.26 49.70 16.19
N PRO A 254 57.19 50.18 17.03
CA PRO A 254 57.96 51.42 16.73
C PRO A 254 58.82 51.16 15.50
N SER A 255 58.76 52.08 14.54
CA SER A 255 59.54 52.09 13.33
C SER A 255 61.02 52.28 13.65
N VAL A 256 61.75 51.15 13.76
CA VAL A 256 63.21 51.17 13.73
C VAL A 256 63.62 50.53 12.41
N VAL A 257 63.89 51.31 11.46
CA VAL A 257 64.95 51.30 10.47
C VAL A 257 64.64 52.36 9.40
N GLY A 258 65.32 53.48 9.52
CA GLY A 258 65.37 54.43 8.43
C GLY A 258 66.21 53.90 7.28
N ARG A 259 65.62 53.97 6.07
CA ARG A 259 66.40 54.03 4.84
C ARG A 259 65.83 55.06 3.90
N LYS A 260 66.62 56.06 3.65
CA LYS A 260 66.37 57.09 2.65
C LYS A 260 66.16 56.47 1.31
N ASP A 261 64.99 56.65 0.72
CA ASP A 261 64.77 56.41 -0.71
C ASP A 261 64.91 57.73 -1.44
N ASN A 262 65.80 57.70 -2.41
CA ASN A 262 66.16 58.80 -3.29
C ASN A 262 65.24 58.74 -4.50
N PRO A 263 64.45 59.81 -4.84
CA PRO A 263 63.58 59.84 -6.01
C PRO A 263 64.32 60.46 -7.20
N ALA A 264 65.21 59.75 -7.84
CA ALA A 264 65.78 60.13 -9.14
C ALA A 264 66.45 58.91 -9.80
N ASN A 265 65.65 58.13 -10.51
CA ASN A 265 66.16 57.29 -11.55
C ASN A 265 65.34 57.53 -12.85
N PRO A 266 65.94 58.10 -13.88
CA PRO A 266 65.25 58.52 -15.09
C PRO A 266 64.94 57.40 -16.07
N ASP A 267 65.18 56.10 -15.73
CA ASP A 267 65.01 54.96 -16.64
C ASP A 267 63.94 53.99 -16.24
N TYR A 268 62.76 54.47 -15.75
CA TYR A 268 61.63 53.61 -15.48
C TYR A 268 60.74 53.58 -16.74
N GLU A 269 60.99 52.59 -17.62
CA GLU A 269 60.12 52.30 -18.77
C GLU A 269 58.86 51.58 -18.27
N LYS A 270 57.75 52.27 -18.53
CA LYS A 270 56.41 51.78 -18.11
C LYS A 270 56.04 50.53 -18.88
N PRO A 271 55.76 49.40 -18.29
CA PRO A 271 55.36 48.17 -19.00
C PRO A 271 54.06 48.40 -19.80
N ALA A 272 54.11 47.94 -21.09
CA ALA A 272 52.95 48.03 -21.98
C ALA A 272 51.69 47.33 -21.45
N PRO A 273 50.52 47.87 -21.72
CA PRO A 273 49.27 47.26 -21.31
C PRO A 273 49.05 45.90 -22.00
N PRO A 274 48.44 44.91 -21.30
CA PRO A 274 48.20 43.59 -21.90
C PRO A 274 47.22 43.69 -23.10
N PRO A 275 47.36 42.79 -24.09
CA PRO A 275 46.49 42.78 -25.25
C PRO A 275 45.04 42.47 -24.88
N PRO A 276 44.05 42.99 -25.61
CA PRO A 276 42.64 42.73 -25.36
C PRO A 276 42.30 41.25 -25.59
N PRO A 277 41.32 40.72 -24.84
CA PRO A 277 40.87 39.33 -24.99
C PRO A 277 40.29 39.08 -26.38
N PRO A 278 40.40 37.85 -26.90
CA PRO A 278 39.80 37.50 -28.19
C PRO A 278 38.28 37.61 -28.15
N PRO A 279 37.61 37.90 -29.28
CA PRO A 279 36.16 37.96 -29.34
C PRO A 279 35.54 36.58 -29.10
N PRO A 280 34.33 36.51 -28.54
CA PRO A 280 33.62 35.24 -28.31
C PRO A 280 33.33 34.53 -29.63
N GLU A 281 33.60 33.23 -29.69
CA GLU A 281 33.25 32.36 -30.81
C GLU A 281 31.74 32.42 -31.07
N ALA A 282 31.36 32.56 -32.35
CA ALA A 282 29.98 32.52 -32.78
C ALA A 282 29.37 31.11 -32.56
N PRO A 283 28.10 31.00 -32.17
CA PRO A 283 27.47 29.70 -31.99
C PRO A 283 27.41 28.94 -33.33
N GLU A 284 27.86 27.68 -33.28
CA GLU A 284 27.75 26.71 -34.38
C GLU A 284 26.28 26.55 -34.81
N ALA A 285 26.05 26.60 -36.13
CA ALA A 285 24.75 26.37 -36.74
C ALA A 285 24.34 24.89 -36.59
N PRO A 286 23.04 24.59 -36.37
CA PRO A 286 22.57 23.22 -36.25
C PRO A 286 22.69 22.46 -37.59
N GLU A 287 23.19 21.22 -37.49
CA GLU A 287 23.23 20.27 -38.61
C GLU A 287 21.82 19.93 -39.11
N PRO A 288 21.61 19.71 -40.39
CA PRO A 288 20.33 19.32 -40.96
C PRO A 288 20.02 17.83 -40.63
N PRO A 289 18.74 17.47 -40.47
CA PRO A 289 18.33 16.08 -40.15
C PRO A 289 18.49 15.17 -41.37
N ALA A 290 19.00 13.95 -41.11
CA ALA A 290 19.00 12.82 -42.03
C ALA A 290 17.68 12.04 -41.91
#